data_37f30f98235a8dab2ed40ea3e8d491c2
#
_entry.id   37f30f98235a8dab2ed40ea3e8d491c2
#
_cell.length_a   1.000
_cell.length_b   1.000
_cell.length_c   1.000
_cell.angle_alpha   90.00
_cell.angle_beta   90.00
_cell.angle_gamma   90.00
#
_symmetry.space_group_name_H-M   'P 1'
#
loop_
_entity.id
_entity.type
_entity.pdbx_description
1 polymer ?
#
loop_
_entity_poly.entity_id
_entity_poly.type
_entity_poly.pdbx_seq_one_letter_code
_entity_poly.pdbx_strand_id
1 'polypeptide(L)'
;MKIRQFEWMGAVIILMFGFVACGDTHAELFRQVSELAEKGDAQAQYNLGMMLNNGIGTAKNPSLALQWFEKSAQAGDPLAAYKAGCYYSGQFKDTVAVDSETSLQYKLVAAEAGYSLAQHDVANVYAQRNQFSNAIKWWEAAAKQGYPMSLYNLSVSYKEGKLVPKDNVRAYAYFKLAKVISEGKISEKTQASLDDVKRSMTQAEFEQAEKVVSTWKGEPSALTQRAQLGLNEALQLVSGK
;
A
#
# COMPACT_ATOMS: atom_id res chain seq x y z
N MET A 1 -63.98 3.69 14.49
CA MET A 1 -62.89 3.04 13.81
C MET A 1 -61.96 4.10 13.29
N LYS A 2 -61.06 4.58 14.16
CA LYS A 2 -59.99 5.55 13.89
C LYS A 2 -58.76 5.01 14.57
N ILE A 3 -57.61 5.16 13.96
CA ILE A 3 -56.24 4.92 14.36
C ILE A 3 -55.57 3.94 13.39
N ARG A 4 -54.81 4.51 12.44
CA ARG A 4 -53.59 3.98 11.82
C ARG A 4 -53.08 4.94 10.73
N GLN A 5 -52.48 6.06 11.16
CA GLN A 5 -51.74 6.96 10.25
C GLN A 5 -50.59 7.69 10.94
N PHE A 6 -49.91 7.07 11.92
CA PHE A 6 -48.83 7.79 12.63
C PHE A 6 -47.48 7.06 12.71
N GLU A 7 -47.28 5.92 12.05
CA GLU A 7 -46.04 5.14 12.20
C GLU A 7 -45.04 5.28 11.07
N TRP A 8 -45.34 6.02 9.99
CA TRP A 8 -44.40 6.11 8.83
C TRP A 8 -43.57 7.40 8.77
N MET A 9 -43.83 8.39 9.59
CA MET A 9 -43.02 9.63 9.58
C MET A 9 -41.77 9.56 10.46
N GLY A 10 -41.69 8.67 11.44
CA GLY A 10 -40.55 8.54 12.33
C GLY A 10 -39.34 7.85 11.70
N ALA A 11 -39.55 6.86 10.82
CA ALA A 11 -38.45 6.08 10.23
C ALA A 11 -37.70 6.83 9.11
N VAL A 12 -38.37 7.72 8.38
CA VAL A 12 -37.76 8.52 7.31
C VAL A 12 -36.89 9.66 7.88
N ILE A 13 -37.31 10.22 9.02
CA ILE A 13 -36.51 11.30 9.69
C ILE A 13 -35.22 10.75 10.30
N ILE A 14 -35.25 9.53 10.87
CA ILE A 14 -34.02 8.93 11.46
C ILE A 14 -33.00 8.55 10.38
N LEU A 15 -33.42 8.13 9.18
CA LEU A 15 -32.50 7.85 8.07
C LEU A 15 -31.91 9.12 7.45
N MET A 16 -32.63 10.25 7.42
CA MET A 16 -32.09 11.52 6.95
C MET A 16 -31.10 12.12 7.95
N PHE A 17 -31.36 12.04 9.25
CA PHE A 17 -30.43 12.53 10.27
C PHE A 17 -29.12 11.73 10.34
N GLY A 18 -29.15 10.44 10.08
CA GLY A 18 -27.93 9.60 10.02
C GLY A 18 -27.03 9.94 8.82
N PHE A 19 -27.60 10.29 7.68
CA PHE A 19 -26.84 10.66 6.46
C PHE A 19 -26.27 12.09 6.55
N VAL A 20 -27.02 13.03 7.11
CA VAL A 20 -26.55 14.41 7.33
C VAL A 20 -25.44 14.43 8.39
N ALA A 21 -25.55 13.68 9.48
CA ALA A 21 -24.52 13.62 10.51
C ALA A 21 -23.17 13.04 10.01
N CYS A 22 -23.18 12.10 9.07
CA CYS A 22 -21.94 11.53 8.51
C CYS A 22 -21.27 12.49 7.52
N GLY A 23 -22.03 13.25 6.74
CA GLY A 23 -21.51 14.28 5.85
C GLY A 23 -20.89 15.45 6.62
N ASP A 24 -21.54 15.90 7.69
CA ASP A 24 -21.06 16.99 8.55
C ASP A 24 -19.76 16.63 9.29
N THR A 25 -19.61 15.37 9.73
CA THR A 25 -18.38 14.92 10.41
C THR A 25 -17.17 14.86 9.47
N HIS A 26 -17.33 14.43 8.22
CA HIS A 26 -16.23 14.42 7.25
C HIS A 26 -15.86 15.84 6.77
N ALA A 27 -16.83 16.72 6.58
CA ALA A 27 -16.58 18.12 6.23
C ALA A 27 -15.85 18.85 7.36
N GLU A 28 -16.20 18.60 8.61
CA GLU A 28 -15.51 19.16 9.77
C GLU A 28 -14.08 18.59 9.90
N LEU A 29 -13.89 17.29 9.70
CA LEU A 29 -12.56 16.68 9.66
C LEU A 29 -11.70 17.30 8.55
N PHE A 30 -12.27 17.48 7.35
CA PHE A 30 -11.57 18.14 6.24
C PHE A 30 -11.13 19.57 6.61
N ARG A 31 -12.00 20.34 7.26
CA ARG A 31 -11.69 21.70 7.73
C ARG A 31 -10.51 21.69 8.71
N GLN A 32 -10.57 20.84 9.74
CA GLN A 32 -9.52 20.75 10.77
C GLN A 32 -8.17 20.28 10.19
N VAL A 33 -8.18 19.28 9.32
CA VAL A 33 -6.96 18.82 8.63
C VAL A 33 -6.39 19.91 7.73
N SER A 34 -7.26 20.68 7.02
CA SER A 34 -6.83 21.80 6.18
C SER A 34 -6.12 22.88 6.99
N GLU A 35 -6.64 23.24 8.17
CA GLU A 35 -6.02 24.23 9.04
C GLU A 35 -4.63 23.80 9.54
N LEU A 36 -4.43 22.52 9.84
CA LEU A 36 -3.12 21.99 10.23
C LEU A 36 -2.15 21.94 9.03
N ALA A 37 -2.64 21.55 7.86
CA ALA A 37 -1.86 21.50 6.63
C ALA A 37 -1.36 22.89 6.21
N GLU A 38 -2.20 23.92 6.32
CA GLU A 38 -1.85 25.31 6.04
C GLU A 38 -0.79 25.84 7.02
N LYS A 39 -0.75 25.36 8.25
CA LYS A 39 0.30 25.65 9.23
C LYS A 39 1.62 24.94 8.98
N GLY A 40 1.68 24.07 7.95
CA GLY A 40 2.90 23.40 7.54
C GLY A 40 3.10 22.00 8.14
N ASP A 41 2.11 21.43 8.83
CA ASP A 41 2.19 20.06 9.34
C ASP A 41 2.23 19.06 8.16
N ALA A 42 3.35 18.35 8.01
CA ALA A 42 3.58 17.45 6.88
C ALA A 42 2.56 16.32 6.83
N GLN A 43 2.20 15.76 7.99
CA GLN A 43 1.23 14.68 8.07
C GLN A 43 -0.19 15.16 7.74
N ALA A 44 -0.56 16.36 8.17
CA ALA A 44 -1.83 17.00 7.78
C ALA A 44 -1.88 17.28 6.28
N GLN A 45 -0.77 17.74 5.68
CA GLN A 45 -0.67 17.95 4.23
C GLN A 45 -0.86 16.65 3.45
N TYR A 46 -0.26 15.53 3.90
CA TYR A 46 -0.51 14.20 3.32
C TYR A 46 -1.99 13.81 3.42
N ASN A 47 -2.58 13.94 4.62
CA ASN A 47 -3.98 13.58 4.84
C ASN A 47 -4.94 14.48 4.03
N LEU A 48 -4.66 15.77 3.92
CA LEU A 48 -5.43 16.68 3.06
C LEU A 48 -5.37 16.26 1.60
N GLY A 49 -4.17 15.90 1.10
CA GLY A 49 -4.01 15.32 -0.23
C GLY A 49 -4.85 14.05 -0.42
N MET A 50 -4.87 13.15 0.57
CA MET A 50 -5.69 11.94 0.53
C MET A 50 -7.19 12.24 0.53
N MET A 51 -7.66 13.21 1.31
CA MET A 51 -9.06 13.61 1.36
C MET A 51 -9.51 14.22 0.03
N LEU A 52 -8.70 15.11 -0.56
CA LEU A 52 -8.94 15.70 -1.89
C LEU A 52 -8.94 14.65 -3.00
N ASN A 53 -8.00 13.69 -2.94
CA ASN A 53 -7.91 12.60 -3.93
C ASN A 53 -9.15 11.70 -3.93
N ASN A 54 -9.71 11.44 -2.76
CA ASN A 54 -10.82 10.50 -2.57
C ASN A 54 -12.20 11.18 -2.48
N GLY A 55 -12.26 12.49 -2.30
CA GLY A 55 -13.51 13.24 -2.10
C GLY A 55 -14.10 13.01 -0.71
N ILE A 56 -13.25 13.01 0.33
CA ILE A 56 -13.67 12.83 1.73
C ILE A 56 -13.88 14.21 2.35
N GLY A 57 -15.11 14.54 2.73
CA GLY A 57 -15.49 15.85 3.28
C GLY A 57 -15.41 17.01 2.28
N THR A 58 -15.09 16.73 1.02
CA THR A 58 -14.97 17.70 -0.07
C THR A 58 -15.17 17.03 -1.43
N ALA A 59 -15.31 17.79 -2.50
CA ALA A 59 -15.27 17.25 -3.85
C ALA A 59 -13.86 16.74 -4.21
N LYS A 60 -13.79 15.70 -5.05
CA LYS A 60 -12.51 15.21 -5.57
C LYS A 60 -11.79 16.28 -6.36
N ASN A 61 -10.51 16.49 -6.06
CA ASN A 61 -9.64 17.39 -6.78
C ASN A 61 -8.21 16.80 -6.87
N PRO A 62 -7.94 15.94 -7.87
CA PRO A 62 -6.62 15.31 -8.01
C PRO A 62 -5.48 16.29 -8.22
N SER A 63 -5.71 17.39 -8.93
CA SER A 63 -4.66 18.41 -9.17
C SER A 63 -4.25 19.11 -7.88
N LEU A 64 -5.20 19.46 -7.02
CA LEU A 64 -4.91 20.03 -5.71
C LEU A 64 -4.33 18.99 -4.76
N ALA A 65 -4.77 17.72 -4.85
CA ALA A 65 -4.21 16.62 -4.08
C ALA A 65 -2.71 16.43 -4.37
N LEU A 66 -2.30 16.46 -5.65
CA LEU A 66 -0.88 16.38 -6.03
C LEU A 66 -0.07 17.50 -5.40
N GLN A 67 -0.55 18.75 -5.47
CA GLN A 67 0.15 19.89 -4.86
C GLN A 67 0.38 19.70 -3.35
N TRP A 68 -0.62 19.15 -2.64
CA TRP A 68 -0.48 18.87 -1.22
C TRP A 68 0.46 17.70 -0.94
N PHE A 69 0.47 16.65 -1.78
CA PHE A 69 1.44 15.56 -1.66
C PHE A 69 2.86 16.04 -1.90
N GLU A 70 3.08 16.93 -2.88
CA GLU A 70 4.41 17.51 -3.13
C GLU A 70 4.89 18.39 -1.98
N LYS A 71 4.03 19.24 -1.41
CA LYS A 71 4.35 20.03 -0.22
C LYS A 71 4.70 19.15 0.98
N SER A 72 3.90 18.12 1.23
CA SER A 72 4.12 17.18 2.32
C SER A 72 5.42 16.39 2.13
N ALA A 73 5.71 15.95 0.89
CA ALA A 73 6.98 15.27 0.56
C ALA A 73 8.19 16.19 0.77
N GLN A 74 8.10 17.46 0.39
CA GLN A 74 9.13 18.47 0.63
C GLN A 74 9.31 18.73 2.13
N ALA A 75 8.26 18.63 2.92
CA ALA A 75 8.29 18.69 4.38
C ALA A 75 8.76 17.38 5.04
N GLY A 76 9.13 16.37 4.24
CA GLY A 76 9.76 15.13 4.69
C GLY A 76 8.81 13.96 4.94
N ASP A 77 7.54 14.01 4.49
CA ASP A 77 6.63 12.87 4.63
C ASP A 77 6.83 11.83 3.51
N PRO A 78 7.30 10.59 3.82
CA PRO A 78 7.59 9.60 2.80
C PRO A 78 6.34 9.00 2.14
N LEU A 79 5.18 8.97 2.82
CA LEU A 79 3.93 8.49 2.21
C LEU A 79 3.42 9.49 1.18
N ALA A 80 3.59 10.77 1.42
CA ALA A 80 3.29 11.82 0.46
C ALA A 80 4.21 11.72 -0.78
N ALA A 81 5.50 11.48 -0.57
CA ALA A 81 6.43 11.20 -1.67
C ALA A 81 5.96 10.01 -2.50
N TYR A 82 5.58 8.89 -1.87
CA TYR A 82 5.01 7.75 -2.61
C TYR A 82 3.79 8.15 -3.45
N LYS A 83 2.86 8.92 -2.86
CA LYS A 83 1.65 9.39 -3.58
C LYS A 83 2.00 10.29 -4.77
N ALA A 84 2.89 11.27 -4.60
CA ALA A 84 3.38 12.09 -5.71
C ALA A 84 3.99 11.21 -6.83
N GLY A 85 4.81 10.22 -6.47
CA GLY A 85 5.36 9.25 -7.40
C GLY A 85 4.30 8.45 -8.16
N CYS A 86 3.16 8.13 -7.53
CA CYS A 86 2.02 7.50 -8.21
C CYS A 86 1.39 8.40 -9.27
N TYR A 87 1.29 9.70 -9.02
CA TYR A 87 0.79 10.66 -10.01
C TYR A 87 1.70 10.71 -11.23
N TYR A 88 3.01 10.86 -11.03
CA TYR A 88 3.99 10.89 -12.11
C TYR A 88 4.14 9.56 -12.86
N SER A 89 3.71 8.43 -12.27
CA SER A 89 3.64 7.14 -12.99
C SER A 89 2.45 6.98 -13.93
N GLY A 90 1.55 7.98 -14.00
CA GLY A 90 0.38 7.97 -14.87
C GLY A 90 -0.85 7.27 -14.26
N GLN A 91 -0.86 7.01 -12.96
CA GLN A 91 -2.04 6.42 -12.29
C GLN A 91 -3.25 7.38 -12.29
N PHE A 92 -2.99 8.70 -12.37
CA PHE A 92 -4.00 9.75 -12.40
C PHE A 92 -3.88 10.51 -13.72
N LYS A 93 -4.43 9.93 -14.78
CA LYS A 93 -4.43 10.51 -16.13
C LYS A 93 -5.00 11.93 -16.09
N ASP A 94 -4.47 12.79 -16.93
CA ASP A 94 -4.90 14.19 -17.10
C ASP A 94 -4.59 15.14 -15.93
N THR A 95 -3.92 14.66 -14.87
CA THR A 95 -3.50 15.53 -13.75
C THR A 95 -2.11 16.12 -13.96
N VAL A 96 -1.16 15.26 -14.37
CA VAL A 96 0.23 15.63 -14.65
C VAL A 96 0.79 14.75 -15.75
N ALA A 97 1.73 15.28 -16.53
CA ALA A 97 2.44 14.48 -17.54
C ALA A 97 3.20 13.32 -16.90
N VAL A 98 3.19 12.17 -17.57
CA VAL A 98 3.93 10.99 -17.10
C VAL A 98 5.42 11.27 -17.14
N ASP A 99 6.08 11.11 -16.01
CA ASP A 99 7.53 11.22 -15.86
C ASP A 99 8.03 10.08 -14.98
N SER A 100 8.54 9.03 -15.63
CA SER A 100 8.99 7.82 -14.96
C SER A 100 10.22 8.03 -14.07
N GLU A 101 11.05 9.03 -14.36
CA GLU A 101 12.23 9.33 -13.56
C GLU A 101 11.84 10.08 -12.28
N THR A 102 11.04 11.11 -12.38
CA THR A 102 10.44 11.81 -11.23
C THR A 102 9.62 10.86 -10.36
N SER A 103 8.82 9.97 -10.99
CA SER A 103 8.09 8.92 -10.27
C SER A 103 9.03 8.03 -9.45
N LEU A 104 10.13 7.56 -10.05
CA LEU A 104 11.10 6.70 -9.35
C LEU A 104 11.77 7.44 -8.20
N GLN A 105 12.19 8.70 -8.39
CA GLN A 105 12.81 9.49 -7.33
C GLN A 105 11.90 9.64 -6.11
N TYR A 106 10.64 10.00 -6.31
CA TYR A 106 9.65 10.08 -5.22
C TYR A 106 9.40 8.72 -4.54
N LYS A 107 9.28 7.63 -5.31
CA LYS A 107 9.08 6.29 -4.76
C LYS A 107 10.31 5.79 -4.00
N LEU A 108 11.52 6.16 -4.42
CA LEU A 108 12.75 5.83 -3.69
C LEU A 108 12.76 6.44 -2.29
N VAL A 109 12.37 7.70 -2.13
CA VAL A 109 12.24 8.34 -0.80
C VAL A 109 11.40 7.48 0.15
N ALA A 110 10.24 7.02 -0.31
CA ALA A 110 9.36 6.18 0.51
C ALA A 110 9.92 4.76 0.75
N ALA A 111 10.59 4.17 -0.26
CA ALA A 111 11.21 2.85 -0.16
C ALA A 111 12.38 2.84 0.84
N GLU A 112 13.23 3.86 0.81
CA GLU A 112 14.34 4.08 1.74
C GLU A 112 13.85 4.31 3.17
N ALA A 113 12.72 5.03 3.33
CA ALA A 113 12.03 5.18 4.61
C ALA A 113 11.32 3.90 5.10
N GLY A 114 11.34 2.82 4.31
CA GLY A 114 10.85 1.50 4.70
C GLY A 114 9.41 1.19 4.30
N TYR A 115 8.76 1.95 3.42
CA TYR A 115 7.41 1.63 2.96
C TYR A 115 7.42 0.41 2.02
N SER A 116 6.82 -0.70 2.44
CA SER A 116 6.90 -1.99 1.73
C SER A 116 6.32 -1.95 0.31
N LEU A 117 5.24 -1.21 0.08
CA LEU A 117 4.65 -1.04 -1.25
C LEU A 117 5.59 -0.24 -2.17
N ALA A 118 6.23 0.82 -1.65
CA ALA A 118 7.21 1.59 -2.41
C ALA A 118 8.45 0.74 -2.75
N GLN A 119 8.93 -0.08 -1.80
CA GLN A 119 10.02 -1.02 -2.04
C GLN A 119 9.69 -2.00 -3.17
N HIS A 120 8.47 -2.55 -3.18
CA HIS A 120 7.98 -3.41 -4.26
C HIS A 120 7.95 -2.69 -5.61
N ASP A 121 7.39 -1.48 -5.66
CA ASP A 121 7.27 -0.70 -6.90
C ASP A 121 8.64 -0.34 -7.47
N VAL A 122 9.57 0.12 -6.61
CA VAL A 122 10.96 0.43 -6.98
C VAL A 122 11.66 -0.81 -7.53
N ALA A 123 11.47 -1.97 -6.89
CA ALA A 123 12.02 -3.23 -7.37
C ALA A 123 11.53 -3.57 -8.78
N ASN A 124 10.23 -3.38 -9.05
CA ASN A 124 9.65 -3.63 -10.37
C ASN A 124 10.26 -2.70 -11.44
N VAL A 125 10.49 -1.42 -11.12
CA VAL A 125 11.15 -0.49 -12.04
C VAL A 125 12.58 -0.94 -12.34
N TYR A 126 13.36 -1.36 -11.33
CA TYR A 126 14.70 -1.88 -11.53
C TYR A 126 14.71 -3.17 -12.36
N ALA A 127 13.75 -4.08 -12.12
CA ALA A 127 13.61 -5.29 -12.93
C ALA A 127 13.33 -4.99 -14.41
N GLN A 128 12.43 -4.03 -14.69
CA GLN A 128 12.14 -3.58 -16.07
C GLN A 128 13.35 -2.93 -16.75
N ARG A 129 14.24 -2.31 -15.98
CA ARG A 129 15.50 -1.72 -16.47
C ARG A 129 16.65 -2.75 -16.53
N ASN A 130 16.39 -4.04 -16.34
CA ASN A 130 17.39 -5.10 -16.25
C ASN A 130 18.45 -4.93 -15.15
N GLN A 131 18.15 -4.11 -14.14
CA GLN A 131 19.00 -3.89 -12.96
C GLN A 131 18.64 -4.91 -11.86
N PHE A 132 18.88 -6.18 -12.14
CA PHE A 132 18.34 -7.29 -11.36
C PHE A 132 18.83 -7.33 -9.91
N SER A 133 20.09 -7.01 -9.65
CA SER A 133 20.61 -6.94 -8.27
C SER A 133 19.85 -5.93 -7.41
N ASN A 134 19.51 -4.77 -7.97
CA ASN A 134 18.71 -3.76 -7.28
C ASN A 134 17.26 -4.23 -7.09
N ALA A 135 16.69 -4.88 -8.10
CA ALA A 135 15.33 -5.43 -8.02
C ALA A 135 15.20 -6.47 -6.89
N ILE A 136 16.13 -7.42 -6.82
CA ILE A 136 16.16 -8.46 -5.78
C ILE A 136 16.30 -7.81 -4.39
N LYS A 137 17.25 -6.88 -4.21
CA LYS A 137 17.43 -6.16 -2.94
C LYS A 137 16.14 -5.54 -2.43
N TRP A 138 15.41 -4.83 -3.28
CA TRP A 138 14.19 -4.15 -2.90
C TRP A 138 13.01 -5.11 -2.70
N TRP A 139 12.89 -6.18 -3.52
CA TRP A 139 11.89 -7.22 -3.25
C TRP A 139 12.17 -7.94 -1.94
N GLU A 140 13.43 -8.23 -1.58
CA GLU A 140 13.79 -8.83 -0.28
C GLU A 140 13.41 -7.91 0.88
N ALA A 141 13.65 -6.60 0.77
CA ALA A 141 13.23 -5.63 1.77
C ALA A 141 11.70 -5.63 1.99
N ALA A 142 10.93 -5.62 0.91
CA ALA A 142 9.46 -5.70 1.00
C ALA A 142 8.96 -7.07 1.49
N ALA A 143 9.61 -8.16 1.06
CA ALA A 143 9.29 -9.53 1.48
C ALA A 143 9.54 -9.76 2.98
N LYS A 144 10.59 -9.16 3.54
CA LYS A 144 10.85 -9.18 5.00
C LYS A 144 9.70 -8.56 5.78
N GLN A 145 9.00 -7.59 5.22
CA GLN A 145 7.81 -6.97 5.81
C GLN A 145 6.52 -7.78 5.56
N GLY A 146 6.58 -8.88 4.82
CA GLY A 146 5.43 -9.69 4.48
C GLY A 146 4.66 -9.20 3.25
N TYR A 147 5.27 -8.44 2.34
CA TYR A 147 4.57 -7.98 1.13
C TYR A 147 4.40 -9.15 0.14
N PRO A 148 3.16 -9.63 -0.13
CA PRO A 148 2.94 -10.90 -0.82
C PRO A 148 3.48 -10.93 -2.25
N MET A 149 3.34 -9.81 -2.99
CA MET A 149 3.79 -9.74 -4.39
C MET A 149 5.31 -9.79 -4.51
N SER A 150 6.05 -9.24 -3.52
CA SER A 150 7.52 -9.35 -3.50
C SER A 150 7.97 -10.78 -3.20
N LEU A 151 7.32 -11.46 -2.27
CA LEU A 151 7.54 -12.89 -2.02
C LEU A 151 7.30 -13.71 -3.30
N TYR A 152 6.22 -13.43 -4.03
CA TYR A 152 5.94 -14.08 -5.31
C TYR A 152 7.03 -13.80 -6.36
N ASN A 153 7.43 -12.55 -6.56
CA ASN A 153 8.47 -12.19 -7.54
C ASN A 153 9.81 -12.85 -7.22
N LEU A 154 10.20 -12.90 -5.96
CA LEU A 154 11.40 -13.62 -5.50
C LEU A 154 11.29 -15.12 -5.76
N SER A 155 10.14 -15.72 -5.46
CA SER A 155 9.93 -17.17 -5.69
C SER A 155 10.09 -17.55 -7.16
N VAL A 156 9.52 -16.74 -8.06
CA VAL A 156 9.67 -16.94 -9.52
C VAL A 156 11.14 -16.72 -9.94
N SER A 157 11.79 -15.68 -9.43
CA SER A 157 13.18 -15.37 -9.76
C SER A 157 14.13 -16.53 -9.40
N TYR A 158 13.99 -17.10 -8.21
CA TYR A 158 14.80 -18.24 -7.76
C TYR A 158 14.40 -19.56 -8.43
N LYS A 159 13.12 -19.75 -8.78
CA LYS A 159 12.66 -20.93 -9.54
C LYS A 159 13.25 -20.93 -10.96
N GLU A 160 13.17 -19.81 -11.66
CA GLU A 160 13.59 -19.71 -13.06
C GLU A 160 15.11 -19.59 -13.23
N GLY A 161 15.80 -19.03 -12.26
CA GLY A 161 17.25 -18.83 -12.34
C GLY A 161 17.69 -17.78 -13.37
N LYS A 162 16.77 -16.88 -13.80
CA LYS A 162 17.04 -15.87 -14.84
C LYS A 162 17.64 -14.58 -14.28
N LEU A 163 17.16 -14.14 -13.11
CA LEU A 163 17.59 -12.90 -12.46
C LEU A 163 18.69 -13.15 -11.43
N VAL A 164 18.66 -14.31 -10.81
CA VAL A 164 19.59 -14.82 -9.80
C VAL A 164 19.83 -16.32 -10.07
N PRO A 165 20.92 -16.92 -9.58
CA PRO A 165 21.10 -18.36 -9.66
C PRO A 165 19.90 -19.13 -9.09
N LYS A 166 19.54 -20.24 -9.76
CA LYS A 166 18.41 -21.07 -9.35
C LYS A 166 18.64 -21.61 -7.93
N ASP A 167 17.60 -21.50 -7.09
CA ASP A 167 17.59 -21.96 -5.71
C ASP A 167 16.19 -22.48 -5.33
N ASN A 168 16.02 -23.80 -5.32
CA ASN A 168 14.74 -24.43 -5.03
C ASN A 168 14.29 -24.18 -3.58
N VAL A 169 15.23 -24.11 -2.62
CA VAL A 169 14.92 -23.86 -1.21
C VAL A 169 14.28 -22.49 -1.03
N ARG A 170 14.91 -21.45 -1.58
CA ARG A 170 14.35 -20.08 -1.54
C ARG A 170 13.08 -19.98 -2.37
N ALA A 171 13.03 -20.57 -3.55
CA ALA A 171 11.83 -20.56 -4.40
C ALA A 171 10.63 -21.15 -3.67
N TYR A 172 10.78 -22.34 -3.07
CA TYR A 172 9.72 -22.98 -2.31
C TYR A 172 9.31 -22.15 -1.10
N ALA A 173 10.29 -21.71 -0.29
CA ALA A 173 10.01 -20.93 0.91
C ALA A 173 9.21 -19.65 0.60
N TYR A 174 9.61 -18.87 -0.40
CA TYR A 174 8.91 -17.66 -0.78
C TYR A 174 7.51 -17.93 -1.36
N PHE A 175 7.31 -18.95 -2.20
CA PHE A 175 5.97 -19.36 -2.64
C PHE A 175 5.07 -19.74 -1.46
N LYS A 176 5.59 -20.52 -0.53
CA LYS A 176 4.86 -20.98 0.66
C LYS A 176 4.47 -19.78 1.55
N LEU A 177 5.41 -18.86 1.80
CA LEU A 177 5.14 -17.64 2.57
C LEU A 177 4.10 -16.76 1.90
N ALA A 178 4.19 -16.55 0.58
CA ALA A 178 3.18 -15.79 -0.17
C ALA A 178 1.79 -16.41 0.01
N LYS A 179 1.69 -17.75 -0.06
CA LYS A 179 0.43 -18.48 0.18
C LYS A 179 -0.09 -18.29 1.60
N VAL A 180 0.77 -18.42 2.61
CA VAL A 180 0.38 -18.28 4.02
C VAL A 180 -0.14 -16.87 4.30
N ILE A 181 0.58 -15.83 3.86
CA ILE A 181 0.21 -14.43 4.10
C ILE A 181 -1.09 -14.06 3.35
N SER A 182 -1.31 -14.64 2.17
CA SER A 182 -2.55 -14.45 1.41
C SER A 182 -3.70 -15.33 1.90
N GLU A 183 -3.60 -15.94 3.09
CA GLU A 183 -4.62 -16.82 3.66
C GLU A 183 -5.05 -17.96 2.70
N GLY A 184 -4.10 -18.47 1.93
CA GLY A 184 -4.35 -19.49 0.91
C GLY A 184 -4.92 -18.98 -0.41
N LYS A 185 -5.22 -17.68 -0.52
CA LYS A 185 -5.78 -17.05 -1.74
C LYS A 185 -4.69 -16.82 -2.78
N ILE A 186 -4.22 -17.89 -3.41
CA ILE A 186 -3.25 -17.84 -4.51
C ILE A 186 -3.88 -18.41 -5.78
N SER A 187 -3.39 -17.99 -6.95
CA SER A 187 -3.86 -18.53 -8.22
C SER A 187 -3.47 -20.00 -8.39
N GLU A 188 -4.25 -20.74 -9.19
CA GLU A 188 -3.91 -22.12 -9.56
C GLU A 188 -2.50 -22.21 -10.18
N LYS A 189 -2.11 -21.24 -10.99
CA LYS A 189 -0.76 -21.15 -11.56
C LYS A 189 0.32 -21.02 -10.47
N THR A 190 0.07 -20.24 -9.42
CA THR A 190 1.00 -20.11 -8.30
C THR A 190 1.10 -21.41 -7.52
N GLN A 191 -0.04 -22.08 -7.27
CA GLN A 191 -0.07 -23.39 -6.63
C GLN A 191 0.69 -24.44 -7.44
N ALA A 192 0.44 -24.51 -8.75
CA ALA A 192 1.16 -25.43 -9.63
C ALA A 192 2.68 -25.18 -9.63
N SER A 193 3.10 -23.91 -9.57
CA SER A 193 4.51 -23.54 -9.46
C SER A 193 5.14 -23.99 -8.13
N LEU A 194 4.43 -23.84 -7.03
CA LEU A 194 4.86 -24.33 -5.71
C LEU A 194 5.03 -25.86 -5.72
N ASP A 195 4.05 -26.60 -6.28
CA ASP A 195 4.07 -28.05 -6.34
C ASP A 195 5.19 -28.54 -7.28
N ASP A 196 5.47 -27.84 -8.35
CA ASP A 196 6.55 -28.14 -9.28
C ASP A 196 7.93 -27.98 -8.62
N VAL A 197 8.17 -26.87 -7.90
CA VAL A 197 9.40 -26.70 -7.13
C VAL A 197 9.54 -27.79 -6.10
N LYS A 198 8.47 -28.11 -5.35
CA LYS A 198 8.50 -29.19 -4.34
C LYS A 198 8.91 -30.53 -4.93
N ARG A 199 8.37 -30.90 -6.11
CA ARG A 199 8.73 -32.16 -6.78
C ARG A 199 10.20 -32.22 -7.23
N SER A 200 10.85 -31.09 -7.47
CA SER A 200 12.25 -31.03 -7.88
C SER A 200 13.25 -30.97 -6.72
N MET A 201 12.77 -30.96 -5.47
CA MET A 201 13.59 -30.86 -4.27
C MET A 201 13.95 -32.24 -3.72
N THR A 202 15.15 -32.35 -3.15
CA THR A 202 15.51 -33.44 -2.25
C THR A 202 14.81 -33.28 -0.89
N GLN A 203 14.75 -34.33 -0.10
CA GLN A 203 14.18 -34.29 1.24
C GLN A 203 14.90 -33.27 2.13
N ALA A 204 16.22 -33.17 2.06
CA ALA A 204 17.00 -32.21 2.83
C ALA A 204 16.70 -30.75 2.45
N GLU A 205 16.58 -30.44 1.15
CA GLU A 205 16.18 -29.12 0.66
C GLU A 205 14.77 -28.76 1.13
N PHE A 206 13.85 -29.71 1.09
CA PHE A 206 12.48 -29.51 1.56
C PHE A 206 12.44 -29.18 3.06
N GLU A 207 13.15 -29.95 3.89
CA GLU A 207 13.24 -29.70 5.34
C GLU A 207 13.88 -28.33 5.63
N GLN A 208 14.94 -27.97 4.89
CA GLN A 208 15.56 -26.64 5.00
C GLN A 208 14.55 -25.53 4.66
N ALA A 209 13.79 -25.68 3.60
CA ALA A 209 12.80 -24.67 3.18
C ALA A 209 11.65 -24.55 4.20
N GLU A 210 11.13 -25.66 4.73
CA GLU A 210 10.10 -25.63 5.78
C GLU A 210 10.63 -24.99 7.08
N LYS A 211 11.90 -25.16 7.41
CA LYS A 211 12.53 -24.44 8.52
C LYS A 211 12.54 -22.93 8.29
N VAL A 212 12.88 -22.48 7.08
CA VAL A 212 12.82 -21.05 6.73
C VAL A 212 11.39 -20.54 6.91
N VAL A 213 10.39 -21.25 6.40
CA VAL A 213 8.97 -20.87 6.53
C VAL A 213 8.51 -20.82 7.99
N SER A 214 8.85 -21.83 8.80
CA SER A 214 8.40 -21.91 10.18
C SER A 214 9.03 -20.88 11.12
N THR A 215 10.23 -20.40 10.78
CA THR A 215 10.95 -19.38 11.58
C THR A 215 10.71 -17.96 11.09
N TRP A 216 10.15 -17.82 9.89
CA TRP A 216 9.94 -16.50 9.31
C TRP A 216 8.83 -15.72 10.05
N LYS A 217 9.09 -14.42 10.24
CA LYS A 217 8.12 -13.49 10.80
C LYS A 217 8.13 -12.23 9.94
N GLY A 218 6.95 -11.79 9.50
CA GLY A 218 6.80 -10.51 8.84
C GLY A 218 6.97 -9.37 9.85
N GLU A 219 7.84 -8.43 9.52
CA GLU A 219 8.15 -7.27 10.37
C GLU A 219 7.81 -5.97 9.62
N PRO A 220 6.52 -5.56 9.55
CA PRO A 220 6.16 -4.30 8.91
C PRO A 220 6.84 -3.12 9.60
N SER A 221 7.44 -2.23 8.82
CA SER A 221 8.00 -0.99 9.34
C SER A 221 6.92 -0.08 9.94
N ALA A 222 7.30 0.85 10.79
CA ALA A 222 6.38 1.86 11.33
C ALA A 222 5.68 2.64 10.20
N LEU A 223 6.38 2.93 9.10
CA LEU A 223 5.81 3.61 7.94
C LEU A 223 4.79 2.73 7.20
N THR A 224 5.06 1.43 7.06
CA THR A 224 4.09 0.49 6.47
C THR A 224 2.84 0.38 7.34
N GLN A 225 2.99 0.33 8.66
CA GLN A 225 1.86 0.33 9.60
C GLN A 225 1.07 1.64 9.54
N ARG A 226 1.76 2.80 9.51
CA ARG A 226 1.14 4.11 9.34
C ARG A 226 0.29 4.18 8.06
N ALA A 227 0.80 3.66 6.93
CA ALA A 227 0.08 3.64 5.67
C ALA A 227 -1.25 2.84 5.73
N GLN A 228 -1.38 1.90 6.67
CA GLN A 228 -2.59 1.10 6.88
C GLN A 228 -3.67 1.83 7.69
N LEU A 229 -3.34 2.91 8.38
CA LEU A 229 -4.31 3.68 9.17
C LEU A 229 -5.37 4.36 8.31
N GLY A 230 -5.03 4.76 7.08
CA GLY A 230 -5.96 5.42 6.17
C GLY A 230 -6.58 6.67 6.81
N LEU A 231 -7.91 6.80 6.78
CA LEU A 231 -8.62 7.95 7.37
C LEU A 231 -8.45 8.05 8.89
N ASN A 232 -8.16 6.94 9.59
CA ASN A 232 -7.93 6.96 11.04
C ASN A 232 -6.70 7.80 11.40
N GLU A 233 -5.72 7.90 10.52
CA GLU A 233 -4.58 8.79 10.71
C GLU A 233 -5.01 10.26 10.84
N ALA A 234 -5.89 10.72 9.95
CA ALA A 234 -6.43 12.08 10.00
C ALA A 234 -7.23 12.32 11.28
N LEU A 235 -8.02 11.35 11.73
CA LEU A 235 -8.78 11.42 12.98
C LEU A 235 -7.86 11.49 14.22
N GLN A 236 -6.80 10.69 14.25
CA GLN A 236 -5.82 10.73 15.34
C GLN A 236 -5.11 12.08 15.40
N LEU A 237 -4.71 12.60 14.23
CA LEU A 237 -4.00 13.87 14.12
C LEU A 237 -4.81 15.05 14.71
N VAL A 238 -6.09 15.16 14.36
CA VAL A 238 -6.95 16.26 14.87
C VAL A 238 -7.38 16.08 16.32
N SER A 239 -7.41 14.84 16.82
CA SER A 239 -7.75 14.56 18.23
C SER A 239 -6.56 14.71 19.18
N GLY A 240 -5.36 14.90 18.67
CA GLY A 240 -4.13 15.01 19.46
C GLY A 240 -3.71 13.70 20.16
N LYS A 241 -4.11 12.55 19.60
CA LYS A 241 -3.85 11.21 20.15
C LYS A 241 -2.83 10.45 19.33
#